data_362709159f907ea87b802262434dd4da
#
_entry.id   362709159f907ea87b802262434dd4da
#
_cell.length_a   1.000
_cell.length_b   1.000
_cell.length_c   1.000
_cell.angle_alpha   90.00
_cell.angle_beta   90.00
_cell.angle_gamma   90.00
#
_symmetry.space_group_name_H-M   'P 1'
#
loop_
_entity.id
_entity.type
_entity.pdbx_description
1 polymer ?
#
loop_
_entity_poly.entity_id
_entity_poly.type
_entity_poly.pdbx_seq_one_letter_code
_entity_poly.pdbx_strand_id
1 'polypeptide(L)'
;GKEFMPSLNEGSFLLMPTSMPHSSIEKNLGYIETLDKRLAAIPEVEVAVGKWGRVNSALDPAPIQMFENTINYRSEYILDENGHRMQFKVDKKGNYILKNNSTYNPETESFRVIPSDSLIADTKGEYFRQWRPQIKKPLDIWKEIVKVTNIPGLTSAPKLQPIETRLVMLSTGMRAPMGLKVYGPDLNTIEQAGMMFETALKEVPSIKSSAVFYDRAV
;
A
#
# COMPACT_ATOMS: atom_id res chain seq x y z
N GLY A 1 15.27 -22.34 -4.21
CA GLY A 1 13.83 -22.52 -3.94
C GLY A 1 13.06 -22.45 -5.24
N LYS A 2 11.94 -23.15 -5.31
CA LYS A 2 11.00 -23.02 -6.44
C LYS A 2 9.89 -22.09 -5.95
N GLU A 3 9.67 -20.97 -6.63
CA GLU A 3 8.53 -20.09 -6.39
C GLU A 3 7.46 -20.40 -7.45
N PHE A 4 6.22 -20.51 -7.03
CA PHE A 4 5.09 -20.72 -7.95
C PHE A 4 4.86 -19.48 -8.81
N MET A 5 5.08 -18.31 -8.25
CA MET A 5 4.98 -17.03 -8.94
C MET A 5 6.01 -16.07 -8.36
N PRO A 6 6.91 -15.51 -9.18
CA PRO A 6 7.85 -14.49 -8.70
C PRO A 6 7.08 -13.25 -8.25
N SER A 7 7.60 -12.56 -7.23
CA SER A 7 7.03 -11.29 -6.78
C SER A 7 7.17 -10.26 -7.91
N LEU A 8 6.04 -9.84 -8.47
CA LEU A 8 5.97 -8.79 -9.48
C LEU A 8 5.66 -7.45 -8.81
N ASN A 9 6.18 -6.38 -9.38
CA ASN A 9 5.76 -5.05 -8.98
C ASN A 9 4.46 -4.69 -9.72
N GLU A 10 3.34 -4.70 -9.00
CA GLU A 10 2.01 -4.41 -9.54
C GLU A 10 1.74 -2.90 -9.73
N GLY A 11 2.68 -2.01 -9.38
CA GLY A 11 2.44 -0.55 -9.38
C GLY A 11 1.45 -0.09 -8.32
N SER A 12 1.07 -0.98 -7.39
CA SER A 12 0.06 -0.73 -6.38
C SER A 12 0.39 -1.44 -5.06
N PHE A 13 -0.17 -0.90 -3.98
CA PHE A 13 -0.17 -1.54 -2.67
C PHE A 13 -1.59 -1.85 -2.21
N LEU A 14 -1.71 -2.86 -1.37
CA LEU A 14 -2.92 -3.18 -0.63
C LEU A 14 -2.64 -2.99 0.86
N LEU A 15 -3.33 -2.05 1.49
CA LEU A 15 -3.26 -1.77 2.92
C LEU A 15 -4.51 -2.34 3.60
N MET A 16 -4.34 -3.26 4.54
CA MET A 16 -5.43 -3.99 5.19
C MET A 16 -5.35 -3.91 6.72
N PRO A 17 -5.51 -2.74 7.33
CA PRO A 17 -5.61 -2.64 8.78
C PRO A 17 -6.98 -3.14 9.27
N THR A 18 -7.05 -3.44 10.57
CA THR A 18 -8.31 -3.76 11.24
C THR A 18 -8.55 -2.77 12.38
N SER A 19 -9.80 -2.40 12.59
CA SER A 19 -10.19 -1.65 13.78
C SER A 19 -10.31 -2.56 15.00
N MET A 20 -10.39 -1.95 16.18
CA MET A 20 -10.63 -2.70 17.42
C MET A 20 -12.00 -3.40 17.35
N PRO A 21 -12.12 -4.62 17.92
CA PRO A 21 -13.40 -5.24 18.16
C PRO A 21 -14.36 -4.26 18.84
N HIS A 22 -15.62 -4.29 18.48
CA HIS A 22 -16.65 -3.37 19.01
C HIS A 22 -16.54 -1.89 18.60
N SER A 23 -15.72 -1.55 17.62
CA SER A 23 -15.75 -0.21 17.02
C SER A 23 -17.13 0.04 16.38
N SER A 24 -17.72 1.20 16.66
CA SER A 24 -19.00 1.56 16.06
C SER A 24 -18.90 1.80 14.54
N ILE A 25 -20.03 1.77 13.86
CA ILE A 25 -20.11 2.07 12.42
C ILE A 25 -19.57 3.47 12.13
N GLU A 26 -19.99 4.47 12.92
CA GLU A 26 -19.56 5.86 12.75
C GLU A 26 -18.05 6.00 12.91
N LYS A 27 -17.47 5.30 13.88
CA LYS A 27 -16.02 5.32 14.09
C LYS A 27 -15.26 4.69 12.93
N ASN A 28 -15.76 3.58 12.39
CA ASN A 28 -15.17 2.91 11.25
C ASN A 28 -15.30 3.75 9.96
N LEU A 29 -16.41 4.45 9.75
CA LEU A 29 -16.56 5.43 8.67
C LEU A 29 -15.55 6.58 8.81
N GLY A 30 -15.34 7.09 10.03
CA GLY A 30 -14.30 8.09 10.29
C GLY A 30 -12.88 7.58 10.02
N TYR A 31 -12.60 6.30 10.26
CA TYR A 31 -11.31 5.70 9.95
C TYR A 31 -11.07 5.59 8.45
N ILE A 32 -12.05 5.09 7.66
CA ILE A 32 -11.86 4.96 6.21
C ILE A 32 -11.66 6.33 5.55
N GLU A 33 -12.45 7.33 5.95
CA GLU A 33 -12.29 8.69 5.45
C GLU A 33 -10.91 9.29 5.79
N THR A 34 -10.43 9.05 7.01
CA THR A 34 -9.12 9.51 7.46
C THR A 34 -7.99 8.81 6.70
N LEU A 35 -8.11 7.49 6.48
CA LEU A 35 -7.14 6.72 5.70
C LEU A 35 -7.06 7.25 4.27
N ASP A 36 -8.20 7.38 3.60
CA ASP A 36 -8.25 7.84 2.20
C ASP A 36 -7.66 9.24 2.05
N LYS A 37 -8.02 10.19 2.94
CA LYS A 37 -7.46 11.55 2.95
C LYS A 37 -5.94 11.57 3.15
N ARG A 38 -5.43 10.79 4.10
CA ARG A 38 -3.99 10.74 4.39
C ARG A 38 -3.20 10.06 3.28
N LEU A 39 -3.75 9.00 2.69
CA LEU A 39 -3.13 8.31 1.56
C LEU A 39 -3.08 9.20 0.31
N ALA A 40 -4.19 9.87 -0.01
CA ALA A 40 -4.26 10.80 -1.13
C ALA A 40 -3.35 12.03 -0.98
N ALA A 41 -2.94 12.37 0.23
CA ALA A 41 -2.00 13.47 0.50
C ALA A 41 -0.53 13.11 0.20
N ILE A 42 -0.20 11.83 -0.03
CA ILE A 42 1.15 11.40 -0.42
C ILE A 42 1.34 11.74 -1.91
N PRO A 43 2.32 12.57 -2.29
CA PRO A 43 2.49 13.03 -3.67
C PRO A 43 2.68 11.90 -4.69
N GLU A 44 3.32 10.81 -4.29
CA GLU A 44 3.57 9.63 -5.12
C GLU A 44 2.32 8.77 -5.31
N VAL A 45 1.29 8.94 -4.48
CA VAL A 45 0.01 8.23 -4.64
C VAL A 45 -0.81 8.90 -5.74
N GLU A 46 -1.25 8.12 -6.69
CA GLU A 46 -2.11 8.58 -7.77
C GLU A 46 -3.59 8.47 -7.39
N VAL A 47 -3.96 7.29 -6.89
CA VAL A 47 -5.32 6.97 -6.45
C VAL A 47 -5.26 6.09 -5.21
N ALA A 48 -6.06 6.41 -4.22
CA ALA A 48 -6.32 5.55 -3.08
C ALA A 48 -7.83 5.35 -2.95
N VAL A 49 -8.26 4.08 -2.89
CA VAL A 49 -9.67 3.72 -2.73
C VAL A 49 -9.80 2.75 -1.57
N GLY A 50 -10.52 3.17 -0.55
CA GLY A 50 -10.80 2.36 0.63
C GLY A 50 -12.14 1.64 0.54
N LYS A 51 -12.13 0.36 0.91
CA LYS A 51 -13.31 -0.45 1.22
C LYS A 51 -13.27 -0.79 2.70
N TRP A 52 -14.41 -0.70 3.36
CA TRP A 52 -14.59 -1.18 4.72
C TRP A 52 -15.79 -2.11 4.78
N GLY A 53 -15.64 -3.16 5.58
CA GLY A 53 -16.69 -4.10 5.85
C GLY A 53 -16.65 -5.35 4.97
N ARG A 54 -17.63 -6.21 5.21
CA ARG A 54 -17.74 -7.51 4.57
C ARG A 54 -18.64 -7.44 3.32
N VAL A 55 -18.22 -8.09 2.26
CA VAL A 55 -19.06 -8.34 1.09
C VAL A 55 -19.83 -9.64 1.31
N ASN A 56 -21.10 -9.70 0.90
CA ASN A 56 -21.88 -10.93 0.93
C ASN A 56 -21.42 -11.88 -0.17
N SER A 57 -20.30 -12.54 0.07
CA SER A 57 -19.65 -13.49 -0.85
C SER A 57 -18.95 -14.58 -0.05
N ALA A 58 -19.06 -15.82 -0.51
CA ALA A 58 -18.32 -16.95 0.07
C ALA A 58 -16.80 -16.85 -0.17
N LEU A 59 -16.37 -16.01 -1.12
CA LEU A 59 -14.97 -15.83 -1.50
C LEU A 59 -14.28 -14.67 -0.77
N ASP A 60 -15.03 -13.90 0.03
CA ASP A 60 -14.46 -12.79 0.80
C ASP A 60 -14.39 -13.17 2.29
N PRO A 61 -13.19 -13.56 2.80
CA PRO A 61 -13.02 -13.94 4.20
C PRO A 61 -12.89 -12.74 5.15
N ALA A 62 -13.06 -11.51 4.64
CA ALA A 62 -12.82 -10.30 5.41
C ALA A 62 -13.81 -10.17 6.58
N PRO A 63 -13.35 -9.97 7.84
CA PRO A 63 -14.22 -9.61 8.95
C PRO A 63 -14.72 -8.16 8.78
N ILE A 64 -15.82 -7.84 9.49
CA ILE A 64 -16.44 -6.52 9.41
C ILE A 64 -15.52 -5.37 9.86
N GLN A 65 -14.52 -5.66 10.69
CA GLN A 65 -13.55 -4.67 11.19
C GLN A 65 -12.42 -4.38 10.20
N MET A 66 -12.33 -5.11 9.09
CA MET A 66 -11.21 -5.01 8.15
C MET A 66 -11.44 -3.89 7.16
N PHE A 67 -10.38 -3.13 6.92
CA PHE A 67 -10.27 -2.15 5.84
C PHE A 67 -9.41 -2.72 4.73
N GLU A 68 -9.75 -2.41 3.51
CA GLU A 68 -8.97 -2.71 2.32
C GLU A 68 -8.80 -1.43 1.52
N ASN A 69 -7.59 -0.85 1.54
CA ASN A 69 -7.27 0.31 0.72
C ASN A 69 -6.35 -0.13 -0.42
N THR A 70 -6.84 -0.04 -1.64
CA THR A 70 -6.02 -0.18 -2.85
C THR A 70 -5.38 1.16 -3.15
N ILE A 71 -4.05 1.17 -3.26
CA ILE A 71 -3.24 2.38 -3.39
C ILE A 71 -2.39 2.24 -4.65
N ASN A 72 -2.79 2.93 -5.71
CA ASN A 72 -2.00 3.02 -6.93
C ASN A 72 -1.02 4.18 -6.78
N TYR A 73 0.25 3.95 -7.10
CA TYR A 73 1.26 4.99 -7.09
C TYR A 73 1.78 5.28 -8.50
N ARG A 74 2.17 6.54 -8.70
CA ARG A 74 2.72 7.01 -9.97
C ARG A 74 4.01 6.27 -10.30
N SER A 75 4.25 6.02 -11.57
CA SER A 75 5.58 5.61 -12.04
C SER A 75 6.63 6.67 -11.67
N GLU A 76 7.88 6.28 -11.50
CA GLU A 76 8.95 7.22 -11.18
C GLU A 76 9.09 8.31 -12.25
N TYR A 77 8.96 7.92 -13.52
CA TYR A 77 8.96 8.83 -14.67
C TYR A 77 7.64 8.72 -15.42
N ILE A 78 7.25 9.78 -16.10
CA ILE A 78 6.08 9.75 -16.99
C ILE A 78 6.38 8.80 -18.15
N LEU A 79 5.44 7.89 -18.42
CA LEU A 79 5.53 6.88 -19.46
C LEU A 79 4.50 7.14 -20.57
N ASP A 80 4.83 6.73 -21.79
CA ASP A 80 3.88 6.65 -22.89
C ASP A 80 2.98 5.38 -22.80
N GLU A 81 2.07 5.20 -23.75
CA GLU A 81 1.18 4.05 -23.81
C GLU A 81 1.90 2.70 -23.98
N ASN A 82 3.16 2.71 -24.42
CA ASN A 82 4.00 1.53 -24.59
C ASN A 82 4.92 1.28 -23.39
N GLY A 83 4.85 2.13 -22.35
CA GLY A 83 5.69 2.02 -21.16
C GLY A 83 7.08 2.64 -21.30
N HIS A 84 7.36 3.40 -22.36
CA HIS A 84 8.62 4.11 -22.53
C HIS A 84 8.59 5.46 -21.80
N ARG A 85 9.74 5.85 -21.26
CA ARG A 85 9.87 7.15 -20.58
C ARG A 85 9.72 8.30 -21.56
N MET A 86 8.88 9.25 -21.23
CA MET A 86 8.69 10.46 -22.02
C MET A 86 9.65 11.57 -21.62
N GLN A 87 10.12 12.32 -22.61
CA GLN A 87 10.94 13.52 -22.43
C GLN A 87 10.09 14.77 -22.64
N PHE A 88 10.45 15.83 -21.90
CA PHE A 88 9.73 17.09 -21.90
C PHE A 88 10.65 18.28 -22.06
N LYS A 89 10.11 19.33 -22.65
CA LYS A 89 10.86 20.54 -23.00
C LYS A 89 11.40 21.24 -21.76
N VAL A 90 12.70 21.55 -21.80
CA VAL A 90 13.39 22.35 -20.78
C VAL A 90 14.02 23.58 -21.39
N ASP A 91 14.22 24.62 -20.60
CA ASP A 91 14.98 25.79 -20.98
C ASP A 91 16.50 25.54 -20.80
N LYS A 92 17.32 26.57 -21.14
CA LYS A 92 18.78 26.49 -21.02
C LYS A 92 19.29 26.35 -19.57
N LYS A 93 18.42 26.55 -18.58
CA LYS A 93 18.71 26.42 -17.15
C LYS A 93 18.23 25.12 -16.56
N GLY A 94 17.64 24.21 -17.37
CA GLY A 94 17.08 22.94 -16.93
C GLY A 94 15.68 23.06 -16.30
N ASN A 95 14.98 24.18 -16.47
CA ASN A 95 13.61 24.30 -15.98
C ASN A 95 12.64 23.72 -17.00
N TYR A 96 11.71 22.86 -16.56
CA TYR A 96 10.62 22.38 -17.41
C TYR A 96 9.67 23.50 -17.79
N ILE A 97 9.32 23.59 -19.06
CA ILE A 97 8.40 24.58 -19.60
C ILE A 97 6.99 23.96 -19.63
N LEU A 98 6.05 24.61 -18.93
CA LEU A 98 4.66 24.17 -18.91
C LEU A 98 3.84 24.84 -20.01
N LYS A 99 2.71 24.23 -20.40
CA LYS A 99 1.82 24.74 -21.45
C LYS A 99 1.26 26.15 -21.18
N ASN A 100 1.18 26.54 -19.91
CA ASN A 100 0.77 27.88 -19.50
C ASN A 100 1.92 28.91 -19.49
N ASN A 101 3.06 28.58 -20.09
CA ASN A 101 4.30 29.35 -20.15
C ASN A 101 4.99 29.57 -18.78
N SER A 102 4.54 28.95 -17.70
CA SER A 102 5.30 28.94 -16.46
C SER A 102 6.41 27.89 -16.52
N THR A 103 7.35 27.97 -15.60
CA THR A 103 8.46 27.01 -15.49
C THR A 103 8.43 26.30 -14.15
N TYR A 104 9.06 25.13 -14.10
CA TYR A 104 9.24 24.36 -12.87
C TYR A 104 10.61 23.68 -12.87
N ASN A 105 11.34 23.82 -11.76
CA ASN A 105 12.61 23.14 -11.56
C ASN A 105 12.57 22.28 -10.29
N PRO A 106 12.55 20.95 -10.42
CA PRO A 106 12.47 20.06 -9.26
C PRO A 106 13.73 20.07 -8.38
N GLU A 107 14.86 20.63 -8.84
CA GLU A 107 16.10 20.72 -8.07
C GLU A 107 16.17 21.97 -7.20
N THR A 108 15.53 23.06 -7.64
CA THR A 108 15.63 24.37 -6.97
C THR A 108 14.33 24.83 -6.32
N GLU A 109 13.20 24.25 -6.73
CA GLU A 109 11.87 24.57 -6.18
C GLU A 109 11.38 23.46 -5.22
N SER A 110 10.45 23.81 -4.34
CA SER A 110 9.75 22.82 -3.52
C SER A 110 9.00 21.84 -4.41
N PHE A 111 9.06 20.56 -4.05
CA PHE A 111 8.38 19.51 -4.80
C PHE A 111 6.87 19.79 -4.89
N ARG A 112 6.34 19.67 -6.08
CA ARG A 112 4.90 19.71 -6.38
C ARG A 112 4.56 18.71 -7.46
N VAL A 113 3.36 18.15 -7.40
CA VAL A 113 2.86 17.27 -8.45
C VAL A 113 2.53 18.11 -9.68
N ILE A 114 3.18 17.79 -10.80
CA ILE A 114 2.90 18.42 -12.09
C ILE A 114 2.10 17.41 -12.93
N PRO A 115 0.86 17.74 -13.34
CA PRO A 115 0.11 16.89 -14.25
C PRO A 115 0.86 16.69 -15.58
N SER A 116 0.87 15.47 -16.09
CA SER A 116 1.59 15.14 -17.34
C SER A 116 1.07 15.92 -18.54
N ASP A 117 -0.22 16.23 -18.55
CA ASP A 117 -0.87 17.02 -19.60
C ASP A 117 -0.49 18.50 -19.59
N SER A 118 0.08 19.01 -18.51
CA SER A 118 0.59 20.38 -18.43
C SER A 118 2.03 20.52 -18.93
N LEU A 119 2.75 19.43 -19.12
CA LEU A 119 4.09 19.42 -19.68
C LEU A 119 4.06 19.45 -21.23
N ILE A 120 5.12 19.98 -21.84
CA ILE A 120 5.29 20.01 -23.30
C ILE A 120 6.22 18.86 -23.69
N ALA A 121 5.71 17.85 -24.38
CA ALA A 121 6.53 16.73 -24.85
C ALA A 121 7.60 17.22 -25.86
N ASP A 122 8.83 16.74 -25.70
CA ASP A 122 9.96 17.06 -26.56
C ASP A 122 10.99 15.92 -26.51
N THR A 123 11.23 15.26 -27.64
CA THR A 123 12.19 14.14 -27.75
C THR A 123 13.64 14.55 -27.53
N LYS A 124 13.94 15.84 -27.48
CA LYS A 124 15.27 16.40 -27.16
C LYS A 124 15.33 16.99 -25.76
N GLY A 125 14.25 16.83 -24.98
CA GLY A 125 14.12 17.34 -23.63
C GLY A 125 14.65 16.36 -22.57
N GLU A 126 14.20 16.54 -21.34
CA GLU A 126 14.61 15.77 -20.18
C GLU A 126 13.48 14.89 -19.66
N TYR A 127 13.81 13.78 -18.97
CA TYR A 127 12.84 12.90 -18.32
C TYR A 127 12.27 13.57 -17.07
N PHE A 128 10.95 13.71 -16.98
CA PHE A 128 10.31 14.29 -15.81
C PHE A 128 10.09 13.23 -14.74
N ARG A 129 10.71 13.45 -13.55
CA ARG A 129 10.59 12.56 -12.40
C ARG A 129 9.40 12.97 -11.53
N GLN A 130 8.47 12.03 -11.30
CA GLN A 130 7.22 12.28 -10.56
C GLN A 130 7.35 12.07 -9.04
N TRP A 131 8.43 11.46 -8.58
CA TRP A 131 8.65 11.19 -7.16
C TRP A 131 9.50 12.26 -6.49
N ARG A 132 9.24 12.51 -5.20
CA ARG A 132 10.10 13.37 -4.37
C ARG A 132 11.55 12.88 -4.37
N PRO A 133 12.54 13.75 -4.21
CA PRO A 133 13.96 13.37 -4.27
C PRO A 133 14.37 12.27 -3.30
N GLN A 134 13.75 12.19 -2.12
CA GLN A 134 14.05 11.19 -1.09
C GLN A 134 13.44 9.80 -1.38
N ILE A 135 12.45 9.72 -2.25
CA ILE A 135 11.80 8.46 -2.62
C ILE A 135 12.59 7.82 -3.77
N LYS A 136 13.26 6.69 -3.53
CA LYS A 136 14.13 6.03 -4.51
C LYS A 136 13.56 4.73 -5.07
N LYS A 137 12.64 4.11 -4.37
CA LYS A 137 12.03 2.82 -4.71
C LYS A 137 10.64 2.70 -4.11
N PRO A 138 9.78 1.79 -4.62
CA PRO A 138 8.41 1.61 -4.10
C PRO A 138 8.34 1.37 -2.58
N LEU A 139 9.36 0.72 -2.01
CA LEU A 139 9.41 0.51 -0.56
C LEU A 139 9.47 1.83 0.24
N ASP A 140 10.02 2.90 -0.33
CA ASP A 140 10.06 4.20 0.36
C ASP A 140 8.68 4.85 0.36
N ILE A 141 7.88 4.67 -0.72
CA ILE A 141 6.46 5.05 -0.75
C ILE A 141 5.69 4.28 0.33
N TRP A 142 5.93 2.96 0.45
CA TRP A 142 5.32 2.14 1.50
C TRP A 142 5.63 2.65 2.91
N LYS A 143 6.86 3.11 3.17
CA LYS A 143 7.22 3.71 4.47
C LYS A 143 6.42 4.98 4.76
N GLU A 144 6.20 5.83 3.75
CA GLU A 144 5.33 7.02 3.89
C GLU A 144 3.88 6.60 4.17
N ILE A 145 3.37 5.57 3.48
CA ILE A 145 2.05 5.02 3.74
C ILE A 145 1.93 4.58 5.21
N VAL A 146 2.86 3.76 5.70
CA VAL A 146 2.86 3.28 7.09
C VAL A 146 2.88 4.45 8.08
N LYS A 147 3.68 5.48 7.81
CA LYS A 147 3.79 6.67 8.66
C LYS A 147 2.46 7.43 8.77
N VAL A 148 1.78 7.67 7.65
CA VAL A 148 0.53 8.44 7.65
C VAL A 148 -0.68 7.64 8.11
N THR A 149 -0.63 6.32 7.99
CA THR A 149 -1.72 5.41 8.40
C THR A 149 -1.59 4.87 9.82
N ASN A 150 -0.60 5.32 10.58
CA ASN A 150 -0.51 5.05 12.01
C ASN A 150 -1.60 5.86 12.74
N ILE A 151 -2.78 5.26 12.87
CA ILE A 151 -3.97 5.87 13.47
C ILE A 151 -4.32 5.09 14.75
N PRO A 152 -4.47 5.76 15.91
CA PRO A 152 -4.92 5.10 17.13
C PRO A 152 -6.24 4.38 16.94
N GLY A 153 -6.29 3.10 17.30
CA GLY A 153 -7.46 2.23 17.14
C GLY A 153 -7.49 1.41 15.85
N LEU A 154 -6.48 1.57 14.98
CA LEU A 154 -6.22 0.67 13.87
C LEU A 154 -4.97 -0.16 14.10
N THR A 155 -4.97 -1.41 13.63
CA THR A 155 -3.77 -2.24 13.63
C THR A 155 -2.79 -1.77 12.56
N SER A 156 -1.50 -2.10 12.72
CA SER A 156 -0.55 -2.04 11.63
C SER A 156 -0.91 -3.07 10.55
N ALA A 157 -0.48 -2.83 9.32
CA ALA A 157 -0.70 -3.74 8.21
C ALA A 157 0.64 -4.09 7.53
N PRO A 158 0.83 -5.34 7.10
CA PRO A 158 2.00 -5.73 6.31
C PRO A 158 1.94 -5.08 4.92
N LYS A 159 3.11 -4.99 4.24
CA LYS A 159 3.17 -4.59 2.84
C LYS A 159 2.58 -5.70 1.98
N LEU A 160 1.48 -5.42 1.32
CA LEU A 160 0.80 -6.33 0.41
C LEU A 160 0.64 -5.70 -0.98
N GLN A 161 0.39 -6.53 -1.97
CA GLN A 161 0.01 -6.14 -3.32
C GLN A 161 -1.34 -6.79 -3.69
N PRO A 162 -2.21 -6.13 -4.45
CA PRO A 162 -3.58 -6.58 -4.66
C PRO A 162 -3.72 -7.99 -5.26
N ILE A 163 -3.03 -8.27 -6.37
CA ILE A 163 -3.16 -9.56 -7.09
C ILE A 163 -2.48 -10.67 -6.29
N GLU A 164 -1.23 -10.45 -5.87
CA GLU A 164 -0.48 -11.42 -5.07
C GLU A 164 -1.25 -11.81 -3.80
N THR A 165 -1.77 -10.84 -3.09
CA THR A 165 -2.54 -11.08 -1.86
C THR A 165 -3.82 -11.86 -2.13
N ARG A 166 -4.56 -11.52 -3.20
CA ARG A 166 -5.78 -12.24 -3.56
C ARG A 166 -5.50 -13.70 -3.88
N LEU A 167 -4.45 -14.00 -4.64
CA LEU A 167 -4.03 -15.37 -4.93
C LEU A 167 -3.65 -16.14 -3.67
N VAL A 168 -2.89 -15.52 -2.77
CA VAL A 168 -2.51 -16.11 -1.48
C VAL A 168 -3.76 -16.40 -0.64
N MET A 169 -4.67 -15.44 -0.51
CA MET A 169 -5.89 -15.59 0.29
C MET A 169 -6.80 -16.70 -0.27
N LEU A 170 -6.95 -16.80 -1.59
CA LEU A 170 -7.75 -17.86 -2.21
C LEU A 170 -7.13 -19.24 -2.04
N SER A 171 -5.80 -19.36 -2.08
CA SER A 171 -5.09 -20.64 -1.96
C SER A 171 -4.94 -21.11 -0.52
N THR A 172 -4.72 -20.21 0.44
CA THR A 172 -4.44 -20.54 1.84
C THR A 172 -5.64 -20.34 2.77
N GLY A 173 -6.59 -19.50 2.37
CA GLY A 173 -7.66 -18.99 3.23
C GLY A 173 -7.16 -18.05 4.33
N MET A 174 -5.96 -17.47 4.16
CA MET A 174 -5.29 -16.58 5.12
C MET A 174 -4.70 -15.38 4.40
N ARG A 175 -4.43 -14.30 5.13
CA ARG A 175 -3.77 -13.08 4.61
C ARG A 175 -2.24 -13.19 4.54
N ALA A 176 -1.72 -14.40 4.64
CA ALA A 176 -0.30 -14.66 4.65
C ALA A 176 0.03 -15.91 3.81
N PRO A 177 1.22 -15.96 3.18
CA PRO A 177 1.64 -17.10 2.40
C PRO A 177 1.85 -18.37 3.26
N MET A 178 2.06 -18.18 4.54
CA MET A 178 2.18 -19.27 5.52
C MET A 178 1.37 -18.96 6.77
N GLY A 179 0.74 -19.94 7.34
CA GLY A 179 0.00 -19.81 8.59
C GLY A 179 -0.30 -21.14 9.23
N LEU A 180 -0.54 -21.10 10.53
CA LEU A 180 -0.98 -22.23 11.32
C LEU A 180 -2.46 -22.09 11.61
N LYS A 181 -3.26 -23.10 11.28
CA LYS A 181 -4.67 -23.18 11.67
C LYS A 181 -4.73 -24.04 12.92
N VAL A 182 -5.15 -23.45 14.03
CA VAL A 182 -5.29 -24.14 15.31
C VAL A 182 -6.74 -24.56 15.49
N TYR A 183 -6.94 -25.83 15.81
CA TYR A 183 -8.24 -26.42 16.12
C TYR A 183 -8.24 -26.90 17.57
N GLY A 184 -9.36 -26.75 18.25
CA GLY A 184 -9.50 -27.18 19.64
C GLY A 184 -10.96 -27.33 20.04
N PRO A 185 -11.23 -27.87 21.24
CA PRO A 185 -12.58 -28.15 21.74
C PRO A 185 -13.35 -26.86 22.09
N ASP A 186 -12.68 -25.78 22.43
CA ASP A 186 -13.26 -24.51 22.86
C ASP A 186 -12.36 -23.33 22.48
N LEU A 187 -12.95 -22.12 22.45
CA LEU A 187 -12.27 -20.90 22.04
C LEU A 187 -11.11 -20.51 22.97
N ASN A 188 -11.23 -20.72 24.28
CA ASN A 188 -10.17 -20.37 25.23
C ASN A 188 -8.92 -21.20 25.00
N THR A 189 -9.08 -22.50 24.77
CA THR A 189 -7.97 -23.42 24.46
C THR A 189 -7.29 -23.03 23.14
N ILE A 190 -8.09 -22.71 22.11
CA ILE A 190 -7.58 -22.25 20.80
C ILE A 190 -6.82 -20.94 20.95
N GLU A 191 -7.35 -19.98 21.72
CA GLU A 191 -6.70 -18.68 21.94
C GLU A 191 -5.37 -18.83 22.69
N GLN A 192 -5.33 -19.63 23.76
CA GLN A 192 -4.09 -19.90 24.49
C GLN A 192 -3.03 -20.54 23.59
N ALA A 193 -3.41 -21.54 22.81
CA ALA A 193 -2.51 -22.17 21.86
C ALA A 193 -2.02 -21.17 20.80
N GLY A 194 -2.90 -20.30 20.28
CA GLY A 194 -2.53 -19.25 19.32
C GLY A 194 -1.50 -18.27 19.89
N MET A 195 -1.68 -17.81 21.13
CA MET A 195 -0.72 -16.94 21.82
C MET A 195 0.63 -17.63 22.05
N MET A 196 0.61 -18.92 22.39
CA MET A 196 1.86 -19.70 22.55
C MET A 196 2.63 -19.81 21.22
N PHE A 197 1.92 -20.09 20.11
CA PHE A 197 2.51 -20.16 18.78
C PHE A 197 3.04 -18.77 18.33
N GLU A 198 2.31 -17.70 18.57
CA GLU A 198 2.76 -16.34 18.26
C GLU A 198 4.08 -16.03 18.97
N THR A 199 4.17 -16.33 20.26
CA THR A 199 5.39 -16.12 21.07
C THR A 199 6.55 -16.94 20.52
N ALA A 200 6.35 -18.25 20.32
CA ALA A 200 7.37 -19.13 19.81
C ALA A 200 7.89 -18.74 18.42
N LEU A 201 6.99 -18.34 17.51
CA LEU A 201 7.36 -17.90 16.17
C LEU A 201 8.15 -16.59 16.16
N LYS A 202 7.85 -15.66 17.09
CA LYS A 202 8.60 -14.40 17.23
C LYS A 202 10.04 -14.59 17.70
N GLU A 203 10.32 -15.70 18.38
CA GLU A 203 11.65 -16.08 18.84
C GLU A 203 12.51 -16.76 17.77
N VAL A 204 11.92 -17.19 16.65
CA VAL A 204 12.66 -17.85 15.56
C VAL A 204 13.49 -16.82 14.79
N PRO A 205 14.83 -16.94 14.75
CA PRO A 205 15.71 -15.94 14.13
C PRO A 205 15.46 -15.68 12.64
N SER A 206 14.96 -16.67 11.92
CA SER A 206 14.64 -16.55 10.48
C SER A 206 13.31 -15.88 10.19
N ILE A 207 12.49 -15.63 11.21
CA ILE A 207 11.17 -14.99 11.08
C ILE A 207 11.25 -13.59 11.64
N LYS A 208 10.82 -12.59 10.86
CA LYS A 208 10.69 -11.24 11.38
C LYS A 208 9.55 -11.21 12.40
N SER A 209 9.84 -10.88 13.65
CA SER A 209 8.83 -10.81 14.71
C SER A 209 7.64 -9.90 14.36
N SER A 210 7.88 -8.81 13.64
CA SER A 210 6.84 -7.89 13.16
C SER A 210 5.94 -8.47 12.04
N ALA A 211 6.31 -9.60 11.45
CA ALA A 211 5.52 -10.29 10.43
C ALA A 211 4.65 -11.41 11.03
N VAL A 212 4.85 -11.74 12.31
CA VAL A 212 4.04 -12.72 13.02
C VAL A 212 2.87 -12.03 13.68
N PHE A 213 1.68 -12.45 13.37
CA PHE A 213 0.47 -11.99 14.04
C PHE A 213 -0.52 -13.13 14.24
N TYR A 214 -1.30 -13.03 15.26
CA TYR A 214 -2.36 -13.94 15.62
C TYR A 214 -3.72 -13.29 15.32
N ASP A 215 -4.53 -13.96 14.53
CA ASP A 215 -5.93 -13.55 14.27
C ASP A 215 -6.80 -14.05 15.42
N ARG A 216 -7.15 -13.14 16.33
CA ARG A 216 -7.93 -13.49 17.51
C ARG A 216 -9.35 -13.84 17.12
N ALA A 217 -9.85 -14.93 17.70
CA ALA A 217 -11.27 -15.21 17.69
C ALA A 217 -12.02 -14.13 18.50
N VAL A 218 -13.02 -13.53 17.91
CA VAL A 218 -13.86 -12.50 18.53
C VAL A 218 -15.24 -13.09 18.77
#